data_cf9755311a0dde6b2fdcbd0b07a9da39
#
_entry.id   cf9755311a0dde6b2fdcbd0b07a9da39
#
_cell.length_a   1.000
_cell.length_b   1.000
_cell.length_c   1.000
_cell.angle_alpha   90.00
_cell.angle_beta   90.00
_cell.angle_gamma   90.00
#
_symmetry.space_group_name_H-M   'P 1'
#
loop_
_entity.id
_entity.type
_entity.pdbx_description
1 polymer ?
#
loop_
_entity_poly.entity_id
_entity_poly.type
_entity_poly.pdbx_seq_one_letter_code
_entity_poly.pdbx_strand_id
1 'polypeptide(L)'
;MDKNTFPYEWGLCAWPTGSTGKSMTRNGSVGFVVSADTQYPDAAAALITLFSTDLEGQRVLSGETTGASLQIPNIMSYAKGDFKDRIADGTIPYGENVDVIFNYIEGTDKYEGIFVELTYTYNGDWWQEFLSGGYEYVLTGEKTAAEYCAEVQPAMQAALDNANDMKAAASGQ
;
A
#
# COMPACT_ATOMS: atom_id res chain seq x y z
N MET A 1 -1.71 12.30 7.58
CA MET A 1 -1.50 13.75 7.35
C MET A 1 -1.72 14.44 8.67
N ASP A 2 -0.76 15.20 9.15
CA ASP A 2 -0.86 15.93 10.42
C ASP A 2 -1.77 17.16 10.24
N LYS A 3 -2.75 17.34 11.12
CA LYS A 3 -3.65 18.53 11.12
C LYS A 3 -2.87 19.84 11.24
N ASN A 4 -1.66 19.83 11.79
CA ASN A 4 -0.80 21.02 11.89
C ASN A 4 -0.16 21.42 10.55
N THR A 5 0.02 20.46 9.65
CA THR A 5 0.58 20.68 8.31
C THR A 5 -0.50 20.78 7.22
N PHE A 6 -1.72 20.27 7.50
CA PHE A 6 -2.85 20.34 6.60
C PHE A 6 -4.10 20.77 7.38
N PRO A 7 -4.35 22.08 7.52
CA PRO A 7 -5.37 22.64 8.40
C PRO A 7 -6.80 22.54 7.86
N TYR A 8 -7.01 21.83 6.76
CA TYR A 8 -8.33 21.64 6.16
C TYR A 8 -8.97 20.34 6.65
N GLU A 9 -10.29 20.34 6.72
CA GLU A 9 -11.05 19.10 6.87
C GLU A 9 -10.89 18.27 5.59
N TRP A 10 -10.65 16.99 5.75
CA TRP A 10 -10.48 16.05 4.64
C TRP A 10 -11.07 14.69 5.00
N GLY A 11 -11.44 13.94 4.01
CA GLY A 11 -11.99 12.62 4.17
C GLY A 11 -11.61 11.71 2.99
N LEU A 12 -11.97 10.45 3.14
CA LEU A 12 -11.74 9.44 2.12
C LEU A 12 -13.02 9.24 1.30
N CYS A 13 -12.86 9.01 0.01
CA CYS A 13 -13.94 8.59 -0.87
C CYS A 13 -13.53 7.35 -1.66
N ALA A 14 -14.50 6.59 -2.06
CA ALA A 14 -14.26 5.45 -2.94
C ALA A 14 -13.76 5.89 -4.31
N TRP A 15 -12.94 5.07 -4.94
CA TRP A 15 -12.60 5.24 -6.34
C TRP A 15 -13.85 5.14 -7.23
N PRO A 16 -13.86 5.79 -8.39
CA PRO A 16 -14.96 5.65 -9.33
C PRO A 16 -15.23 4.17 -9.67
N THR A 17 -16.50 3.85 -9.84
CA THR A 17 -16.91 2.52 -10.25
C THR A 17 -16.50 2.27 -11.71
N GLY A 18 -15.79 1.18 -11.95
CA GLY A 18 -15.39 0.76 -13.29
C GLY A 18 -16.50 0.05 -14.06
N SER A 19 -16.16 -0.44 -15.26
CA SER A 19 -17.09 -1.18 -16.14
C SER A 19 -17.59 -2.50 -15.53
N THR A 20 -16.90 -3.03 -14.52
CA THR A 20 -17.31 -4.23 -13.77
C THR A 20 -18.45 -3.99 -12.78
N GLY A 21 -18.87 -2.73 -12.58
CA GLY A 21 -19.83 -2.33 -11.57
C GLY A 21 -19.25 -2.23 -10.15
N LYS A 22 -17.96 -2.45 -9.99
CA LYS A 22 -17.26 -2.34 -8.72
C LYS A 22 -16.28 -1.17 -8.70
N SER A 23 -16.14 -0.56 -7.54
CA SER A 23 -15.04 0.31 -7.21
C SER A 23 -13.85 -0.55 -6.76
N MET A 24 -12.72 -0.39 -7.39
CA MET A 24 -11.54 -1.24 -7.18
C MET A 24 -10.36 -0.41 -6.71
N THR A 25 -9.55 -0.96 -5.81
CA THR A 25 -8.30 -0.35 -5.38
C THR A 25 -7.22 -1.39 -5.16
N ARG A 26 -5.98 -0.91 -5.12
CA ARG A 26 -4.85 -1.72 -4.69
C ARG A 26 -4.86 -1.81 -3.18
N ASN A 27 -4.85 -3.02 -2.64
CA ASN A 27 -4.47 -3.31 -1.27
C ASN A 27 -2.99 -3.71 -1.26
N GLY A 28 -2.21 -3.04 -0.43
CA GLY A 28 -0.80 -3.34 -0.20
C GLY A 28 -0.52 -3.40 1.29
N SER A 29 0.58 -4.03 1.64
CA SER A 29 1.06 -4.11 3.01
C SER A 29 2.50 -3.63 3.11
N VAL A 30 2.90 -3.21 4.30
CA VAL A 30 4.29 -2.96 4.66
C VAL A 30 4.73 -4.09 5.58
N GLY A 31 5.74 -4.83 5.17
CA GLY A 31 6.28 -5.95 5.95
C GLY A 31 7.55 -5.57 6.69
N PHE A 32 7.78 -6.20 7.83
CA PHE A 32 9.06 -6.17 8.52
C PHE A 32 9.87 -7.40 8.12
N VAL A 33 11.18 -7.22 7.99
CA VAL A 33 12.13 -8.30 7.70
C VAL A 33 13.27 -8.27 8.72
N VAL A 34 13.81 -9.43 9.01
CA VAL A 34 15.01 -9.58 9.84
C VAL A 34 16.21 -9.75 8.93
N SER A 35 17.29 -8.99 9.20
CA SER A 35 18.56 -9.20 8.51
C SER A 35 19.10 -10.60 8.82
N ALA A 36 19.57 -11.33 7.82
CA ALA A 36 20.22 -12.62 8.00
C ALA A 36 21.49 -12.54 8.85
N ASP A 37 22.14 -11.36 8.88
CA ASP A 37 23.39 -11.12 9.61
C ASP A 37 23.17 -10.62 11.05
N THR A 38 21.90 -10.59 11.53
CA THR A 38 21.64 -10.08 12.88
C THR A 38 22.33 -10.93 13.94
N GLN A 39 22.92 -10.26 14.93
CA GLN A 39 23.50 -10.91 16.10
C GLN A 39 22.46 -11.25 17.18
N TYR A 40 21.21 -10.79 16.99
CA TYR A 40 20.12 -10.91 17.95
C TYR A 40 18.82 -11.37 17.29
N PRO A 41 18.80 -12.59 16.69
CA PRO A 41 17.64 -13.06 15.91
C PRO A 41 16.35 -13.15 16.74
N ASP A 42 16.43 -13.63 17.98
CA ASP A 42 15.26 -13.75 18.86
C ASP A 42 14.69 -12.39 19.25
N ALA A 43 15.54 -11.42 19.54
CA ALA A 43 15.11 -10.06 19.86
C ALA A 43 14.48 -9.37 18.60
N ALA A 44 15.07 -9.58 17.45
CA ALA A 44 14.52 -9.04 16.19
C ALA A 44 13.16 -9.70 15.87
N ALA A 45 13.02 -11.00 16.04
CA ALA A 45 11.75 -11.70 15.86
C ALA A 45 10.69 -11.22 16.85
N ALA A 46 11.04 -11.03 18.12
CA ALA A 46 10.14 -10.47 19.13
C ALA A 46 9.67 -9.05 18.78
N LEU A 47 10.57 -8.21 18.28
CA LEU A 47 10.24 -6.85 17.86
C LEU A 47 9.27 -6.84 16.67
N ILE A 48 9.51 -7.67 15.65
CA ILE A 48 8.60 -7.82 14.50
C ILE A 48 7.23 -8.31 14.96
N THR A 49 7.21 -9.31 15.84
CA THR A 49 5.95 -9.85 16.39
C THR A 49 5.18 -8.77 17.14
N LEU A 50 5.85 -7.98 17.98
CA LEU A 50 5.23 -6.85 18.68
C LEU A 50 4.56 -5.90 17.71
N PHE A 51 5.26 -5.43 16.68
CA PHE A 51 4.69 -4.47 15.73
C PHE A 51 3.66 -5.09 14.77
N SER A 52 3.73 -6.38 14.48
CA SER A 52 2.82 -7.01 13.50
C SER A 52 1.53 -7.53 14.12
N THR A 53 1.56 -8.05 15.35
CA THR A 53 0.44 -8.80 15.91
C THR A 53 0.02 -8.40 17.32
N ASP A 54 0.82 -7.59 18.01
CA ASP A 54 0.49 -7.12 19.34
C ASP A 54 -0.29 -5.81 19.30
N LEU A 55 -1.30 -5.68 20.16
CA LEU A 55 -2.16 -4.50 20.19
C LEU A 55 -1.39 -3.22 20.53
N GLU A 56 -0.44 -3.28 21.45
CA GLU A 56 0.36 -2.12 21.85
C GLU A 56 1.28 -1.68 20.69
N GLY A 57 1.89 -2.63 19.98
CA GLY A 57 2.66 -2.34 18.78
C GLY A 57 1.82 -1.68 17.69
N GLN A 58 0.60 -2.17 17.48
CA GLN A 58 -0.33 -1.60 16.51
C GLN A 58 -0.81 -0.19 16.91
N ARG A 59 -1.00 0.09 18.20
CA ARG A 59 -1.30 1.43 18.70
C ARG A 59 -0.18 2.43 18.43
N VAL A 60 1.06 2.01 18.61
CA VAL A 60 2.22 2.86 18.27
C VAL A 60 2.24 3.16 16.77
N LEU A 61 2.12 2.15 15.91
CA LEU A 61 2.16 2.32 14.45
C LEU A 61 0.99 3.13 13.90
N SER A 62 -0.18 3.02 14.50
CA SER A 62 -1.36 3.80 14.09
C SER A 62 -1.35 5.26 14.57
N GLY A 63 -0.33 5.66 15.33
CA GLY A 63 -0.15 7.04 15.75
C GLY A 63 -0.86 7.41 17.05
N GLU A 64 -1.43 6.45 17.76
CA GLU A 64 -2.12 6.72 19.05
C GLU A 64 -1.20 7.36 20.08
N THR A 65 0.07 6.95 20.12
CA THR A 65 1.05 7.47 21.08
C THR A 65 1.88 8.63 20.55
N THR A 66 1.99 8.76 19.23
CA THR A 66 2.87 9.75 18.58
C THR A 66 2.12 10.95 18.02
N GLY A 67 0.79 10.87 17.91
CA GLY A 67 -0.03 11.90 17.27
C GLY A 67 0.15 11.98 15.74
N ALA A 68 0.97 11.12 15.17
CA ALA A 68 1.23 11.05 13.74
C ALA A 68 0.71 9.71 13.21
N SER A 69 -0.50 9.71 12.67
CA SER A 69 -1.05 8.51 12.06
C SER A 69 -0.29 8.16 10.81
N LEU A 70 0.21 6.95 10.77
CA LEU A 70 1.06 6.49 9.72
C LEU A 70 0.47 5.27 9.00
N GLN A 71 -0.28 4.44 9.71
CA GLN A 71 -0.78 3.18 9.17
C GLN A 71 -2.13 2.80 9.76
N ILE A 72 -2.92 2.10 8.98
CA ILE A 72 -4.12 1.45 9.48
C ILE A 72 -3.72 0.17 10.19
N PRO A 73 -4.25 -0.09 11.40
CA PRO A 73 -3.89 -1.29 12.15
C PRO A 73 -4.24 -2.58 11.42
N ASN A 74 -3.39 -3.61 11.55
CA ASN A 74 -3.66 -4.95 11.03
C ASN A 74 -4.73 -5.71 11.83
N ILE A 75 -4.84 -5.39 13.13
CA ILE A 75 -5.81 -6.05 14.01
C ILE A 75 -7.19 -5.46 13.73
N MET A 76 -7.98 -6.16 12.94
CA MET A 76 -9.28 -5.67 12.45
C MET A 76 -10.26 -5.31 13.57
N SER A 77 -10.26 -6.02 14.69
CA SER A 77 -11.10 -5.67 15.84
C SER A 77 -10.73 -4.32 16.44
N TYR A 78 -9.44 -4.02 16.52
CA TYR A 78 -8.95 -2.71 16.95
C TYR A 78 -9.20 -1.64 15.87
N ALA A 79 -8.90 -1.94 14.62
CA ALA A 79 -9.05 -1.02 13.50
C ALA A 79 -10.50 -0.51 13.33
N LYS A 80 -11.49 -1.41 13.46
CA LYS A 80 -12.92 -1.11 13.32
C LYS A 80 -13.60 -0.64 14.62
N GLY A 81 -12.94 -0.78 15.75
CA GLY A 81 -13.38 -0.33 17.07
C GLY A 81 -12.59 0.92 17.51
N ASP A 82 -11.78 0.76 18.53
CA ASP A 82 -11.05 1.85 19.20
C ASP A 82 -10.34 2.82 18.25
N PHE A 83 -9.67 2.33 17.22
CA PHE A 83 -8.97 3.18 16.26
C PHE A 83 -9.94 4.12 15.54
N LYS A 84 -11.07 3.59 15.08
CA LYS A 84 -12.12 4.37 14.41
C LYS A 84 -12.76 5.38 15.37
N ASP A 85 -13.04 4.98 16.61
CA ASP A 85 -13.62 5.85 17.63
C ASP A 85 -12.68 7.01 17.95
N ARG A 86 -11.37 6.77 18.01
CA ARG A 86 -10.34 7.79 18.23
C ARG A 86 -10.11 8.71 17.04
N ILE A 87 -10.44 8.28 15.83
CA ILE A 87 -10.50 9.18 14.68
C ILE A 87 -11.72 10.11 14.84
N ALA A 88 -12.86 9.55 15.21
CA ALA A 88 -14.10 10.32 15.35
C ALA A 88 -14.01 11.37 16.48
N ASP A 89 -13.34 11.08 17.59
CA ASP A 89 -13.15 12.02 18.70
C ASP A 89 -11.95 12.98 18.48
N GLY A 90 -11.18 12.77 17.42
CA GLY A 90 -10.04 13.63 17.07
C GLY A 90 -8.72 13.30 17.78
N THR A 91 -8.68 12.24 18.58
CA THR A 91 -7.44 11.77 19.24
C THR A 91 -6.41 11.32 18.23
N ILE A 92 -6.85 10.63 17.17
CA ILE A 92 -6.00 10.25 16.04
C ILE A 92 -6.28 11.19 14.87
N PRO A 93 -5.29 11.91 14.35
CA PRO A 93 -5.47 12.89 13.28
C PRO A 93 -5.61 12.22 11.92
N TYR A 94 -6.71 11.55 11.69
CA TYR A 94 -7.03 10.90 10.43
C TYR A 94 -8.24 11.55 9.75
N GLY A 95 -8.42 11.31 8.45
CA GLY A 95 -9.57 11.85 7.72
C GLY A 95 -10.88 11.13 8.03
N GLU A 96 -11.98 11.77 7.69
CA GLU A 96 -13.30 11.18 7.79
C GLU A 96 -13.51 10.01 6.82
N ASN A 97 -14.54 9.21 7.06
CA ASN A 97 -14.95 8.09 6.21
C ASN A 97 -13.91 6.97 6.07
N VAL A 98 -13.16 6.67 7.12
CA VAL A 98 -12.16 5.58 7.14
C VAL A 98 -12.77 4.21 6.77
N ASP A 99 -14.07 4.02 6.94
CA ASP A 99 -14.79 2.79 6.54
C ASP A 99 -14.62 2.44 5.06
N VAL A 100 -14.34 3.40 4.21
CA VAL A 100 -14.04 3.16 2.79
C VAL A 100 -12.88 2.18 2.63
N ILE A 101 -11.85 2.29 3.47
CA ILE A 101 -10.68 1.39 3.42
C ILE A 101 -11.08 -0.02 3.86
N PHE A 102 -11.84 -0.15 4.94
CA PHE A 102 -12.28 -1.47 5.43
C PHE A 102 -13.16 -2.19 4.41
N ASN A 103 -14.03 -1.45 3.71
CA ASN A 103 -14.85 -2.00 2.64
C ASN A 103 -14.01 -2.62 1.51
N TYR A 104 -12.86 -2.02 1.16
CA TYR A 104 -11.95 -2.60 0.17
C TYR A 104 -11.16 -3.80 0.71
N ILE A 105 -10.75 -3.77 1.97
CA ILE A 105 -10.00 -4.89 2.60
C ILE A 105 -10.88 -6.13 2.72
N GLU A 106 -12.12 -5.97 3.14
CA GLU A 106 -13.06 -7.07 3.34
C GLU A 106 -13.69 -7.55 2.03
N GLY A 107 -13.78 -6.67 1.04
CA GLY A 107 -14.50 -6.91 -0.19
C GLY A 107 -16.03 -6.93 0.01
N THR A 108 -16.75 -6.36 -0.92
CA THR A 108 -18.21 -6.35 -0.94
C THR A 108 -18.71 -6.45 -2.39
N ASP A 109 -20.01 -6.46 -2.60
CA ASP A 109 -20.59 -6.41 -3.95
C ASP A 109 -20.19 -5.12 -4.71
N LYS A 110 -19.84 -4.05 -3.99
CA LYS A 110 -19.51 -2.74 -4.54
C LYS A 110 -18.01 -2.41 -4.50
N TYR A 111 -17.23 -3.06 -3.63
CA TYR A 111 -15.84 -2.75 -3.37
C TYR A 111 -14.98 -4.00 -3.51
N GLU A 112 -13.85 -3.86 -4.16
CA GLU A 112 -12.87 -4.93 -4.32
C GLU A 112 -11.46 -4.39 -4.14
N GLY A 113 -10.72 -4.99 -3.19
CA GLY A 113 -9.31 -4.73 -2.98
C GLY A 113 -8.46 -5.83 -3.62
N ILE A 114 -7.55 -5.44 -4.50
CA ILE A 114 -6.61 -6.37 -5.14
C ILE A 114 -5.31 -6.35 -4.36
N PHE A 115 -4.92 -7.49 -3.81
CA PHE A 115 -3.61 -7.66 -3.17
C PHE A 115 -2.55 -7.85 -4.25
N VAL A 116 -1.85 -6.78 -4.56
CA VAL A 116 -0.88 -6.73 -5.66
C VAL A 116 0.35 -7.59 -5.40
N GLU A 117 0.68 -7.86 -4.15
CA GLU A 117 1.77 -8.76 -3.77
C GLU A 117 1.56 -10.18 -4.30
N LEU A 118 0.32 -10.59 -4.55
CA LEU A 118 -0.01 -11.88 -5.16
C LEU A 118 0.13 -11.88 -6.68
N THR A 119 0.16 -10.71 -7.29
CA THR A 119 0.18 -10.53 -8.75
C THR A 119 1.52 -10.02 -9.27
N TYR A 120 2.43 -9.60 -8.39
CA TYR A 120 3.74 -9.11 -8.79
C TYR A 120 4.61 -10.23 -9.39
N THR A 121 5.36 -9.84 -10.39
CA THR A 121 6.51 -10.59 -10.85
C THR A 121 7.59 -10.61 -9.78
N TYR A 122 8.55 -11.51 -9.89
CA TYR A 122 9.65 -11.69 -8.93
C TYR A 122 10.43 -10.40 -8.64
N ASN A 123 10.50 -9.51 -9.62
CA ASN A 123 11.16 -8.22 -9.54
C ASN A 123 10.24 -7.14 -10.17
N GLY A 124 10.18 -5.97 -9.53
CA GLY A 124 9.34 -4.85 -9.96
C GLY A 124 10.03 -3.86 -10.92
N ASP A 125 11.19 -4.16 -11.46
CA ASP A 125 11.98 -3.26 -12.31
C ASP A 125 11.22 -2.79 -13.56
N TRP A 126 10.33 -3.63 -14.09
CA TRP A 126 9.46 -3.24 -15.20
C TRP A 126 8.63 -1.97 -14.91
N TRP A 127 8.25 -1.75 -13.66
CA TRP A 127 7.53 -0.55 -13.26
C TRP A 127 8.44 0.69 -13.18
N GLN A 128 9.70 0.50 -12.80
CA GLN A 128 10.70 1.58 -12.81
C GLN A 128 10.95 2.09 -14.22
N GLU A 129 10.95 1.23 -15.23
CA GLU A 129 11.05 1.63 -16.63
C GLU A 129 9.90 2.56 -17.04
N PHE A 130 8.68 2.28 -16.57
CA PHE A 130 7.55 3.18 -16.78
C PHE A 130 7.75 4.53 -16.08
N LEU A 131 8.16 4.54 -14.83
CA LEU A 131 8.32 5.79 -14.07
C LEU A 131 9.48 6.65 -14.59
N SER A 132 10.60 6.05 -14.97
CA SER A 132 11.79 6.75 -15.43
C SER A 132 11.69 7.23 -16.89
N GLY A 133 10.75 6.73 -17.66
CA GLY A 133 10.53 7.12 -19.05
C GLY A 133 9.95 8.52 -19.25
N GLY A 134 9.52 9.19 -18.16
CA GLY A 134 8.99 10.56 -18.22
C GLY A 134 7.48 10.60 -18.52
N TYR A 135 6.67 9.83 -17.82
CA TYR A 135 5.21 9.84 -17.96
C TYR A 135 4.59 11.23 -17.76
N GLU A 136 5.30 12.16 -17.11
CA GLU A 136 4.91 13.55 -16.91
C GLU A 136 4.67 14.27 -18.24
N TYR A 137 5.34 13.89 -19.32
CA TYR A 137 5.12 14.45 -20.65
C TYR A 137 3.71 14.20 -21.19
N VAL A 138 3.06 13.13 -20.69
CA VAL A 138 1.65 12.88 -21.01
C VAL A 138 0.74 13.84 -20.23
N LEU A 139 1.08 14.11 -18.96
CA LEU A 139 0.30 15.03 -18.12
C LEU A 139 0.41 16.47 -18.58
N THR A 140 1.57 16.87 -19.14
CA THR A 140 1.78 18.22 -19.72
C THR A 140 1.26 18.38 -21.14
N GLY A 141 0.86 17.27 -21.77
CA GLY A 141 0.38 17.28 -23.17
C GLY A 141 1.49 17.32 -24.23
N GLU A 142 2.74 17.12 -23.84
CA GLU A 142 3.90 17.05 -24.74
C GLU A 142 3.95 15.74 -25.53
N LYS A 143 3.40 14.66 -24.96
CA LYS A 143 3.23 13.37 -25.62
C LYS A 143 1.80 12.86 -25.43
N THR A 144 1.30 12.12 -26.38
CA THR A 144 0.08 11.33 -26.17
C THR A 144 0.40 10.08 -25.34
N ALA A 145 -0.59 9.52 -24.65
CA ALA A 145 -0.43 8.27 -23.91
C ALA A 145 0.02 7.12 -24.82
N ALA A 146 -0.46 7.09 -26.09
CA ALA A 146 -0.08 6.06 -27.04
C ALA A 146 1.40 6.15 -27.43
N GLU A 147 1.92 7.35 -27.69
CA GLU A 147 3.34 7.58 -28.00
C GLU A 147 4.21 7.19 -26.83
N TYR A 148 3.84 7.59 -25.61
CA TYR A 148 4.58 7.25 -24.41
C TYR A 148 4.60 5.74 -24.15
N CYS A 149 3.45 5.07 -24.23
CA CYS A 149 3.39 3.62 -24.08
C CYS A 149 4.24 2.88 -25.12
N ALA A 150 4.23 3.30 -26.37
CA ALA A 150 5.05 2.68 -27.41
C ALA A 150 6.56 2.86 -27.16
N GLU A 151 6.96 3.99 -26.58
CA GLU A 151 8.34 4.31 -26.24
C GLU A 151 8.88 3.44 -25.07
N VAL A 152 8.10 3.27 -24.01
CA VAL A 152 8.55 2.58 -22.79
C VAL A 152 8.34 1.07 -22.85
N GLN A 153 7.40 0.60 -23.67
CA GLN A 153 7.02 -0.81 -23.73
C GLN A 153 8.20 -1.78 -23.97
N PRO A 154 9.18 -1.51 -24.85
CA PRO A 154 10.30 -2.45 -25.05
C PRO A 154 11.14 -2.64 -23.78
N ALA A 155 11.44 -1.57 -23.05
CA ALA A 155 12.22 -1.64 -21.81
C ALA A 155 11.42 -2.33 -20.69
N MET A 156 10.14 -1.99 -20.53
CA MET A 156 9.25 -2.68 -19.60
C MET A 156 9.14 -4.17 -19.88
N GLN A 157 9.00 -4.56 -21.17
CA GLN A 157 8.91 -5.97 -21.53
C GLN A 157 10.22 -6.72 -21.23
N ALA A 158 11.37 -6.12 -21.55
CA ALA A 158 12.67 -6.72 -21.26
C ALA A 158 12.88 -6.90 -19.74
N ALA A 159 12.50 -5.92 -18.91
CA ALA A 159 12.56 -6.03 -17.47
C ALA A 159 11.62 -7.11 -16.92
N LEU A 160 10.41 -7.25 -17.50
CA LEU A 160 9.46 -8.29 -17.14
C LEU A 160 9.97 -9.68 -17.49
N ASP A 161 10.54 -9.84 -18.66
CA ASP A 161 11.10 -11.13 -19.12
C ASP A 161 12.26 -11.54 -18.21
N ASN A 162 13.16 -10.63 -17.87
CA ASN A 162 14.24 -10.87 -16.91
C ASN A 162 13.70 -11.28 -15.53
N ALA A 163 12.65 -10.63 -15.04
CA ALA A 163 12.02 -10.97 -13.75
C ALA A 163 11.44 -12.40 -13.77
N ASN A 164 10.83 -12.81 -14.88
CA ASN A 164 10.30 -14.17 -15.06
C ASN A 164 11.42 -15.22 -15.12
N ASP A 165 12.52 -14.91 -15.79
CA ASP A 165 13.69 -15.79 -15.83
C ASP A 165 14.33 -15.97 -14.45
N MET A 166 14.46 -14.89 -13.68
CA MET A 166 14.94 -14.94 -12.28
C MET A 166 14.02 -15.78 -11.40
N LYS A 167 12.70 -15.64 -11.57
CA LYS A 167 11.73 -16.45 -10.83
C LYS A 167 11.84 -17.93 -11.19
N ALA A 168 11.98 -18.26 -12.47
CA ALA A 168 12.15 -19.63 -12.95
C ALA A 168 13.44 -20.26 -12.37
N ALA A 169 14.55 -19.51 -12.39
CA ALA A 169 15.82 -19.94 -11.81
C ALA A 169 15.73 -20.20 -10.29
N ALA A 170 15.03 -19.32 -9.56
CA ALA A 170 14.84 -19.48 -8.10
C ALA A 170 13.93 -20.67 -7.75
N SER A 171 12.97 -21.01 -8.60
CA SER A 171 12.03 -22.12 -8.39
C SER A 171 12.61 -23.49 -8.74
N GLY A 172 13.73 -23.53 -9.46
CA GLY A 172 14.45 -24.76 -9.84
C GLY A 172 15.49 -25.23 -8.83
N GLN A 173 15.63 -24.54 -7.70
CA GLN A 173 16.47 -24.93 -6.56
C GLN A 173 15.59 -25.51 -5.45
#